data_85bddbcecd7c66df0fa83f937fb55153
#
_entry.id   85bddbcecd7c66df0fa83f937fb55153
#
_cell.length_a   1.000
_cell.length_b   1.000
_cell.length_c   1.000
_cell.angle_alpha   90.00
_cell.angle_beta   90.00
_cell.angle_gamma   90.00
#
_symmetry.space_group_name_H-M   'P 1'
#
loop_
_entity.id
_entity.type
_entity.pdbx_description
1 polymer ?
#
loop_
_entity_poly.entity_id
_entity_poly.type
_entity_poly.pdbx_seq_one_letter_code
_entity_poly.pdbx_strand_id
1 'polypeptide(L)'
;QYLKKMGGVVLIASVLLWGLMYFPQRDTEQIEQSYIATVGKVVEPVMKPIGFDWKISVSLICGIAAKELIVSNLGVLYSDNPATSTEVLGEKLKAATYPPNAEGISKPVFTKPVALSFLIFTLVYFPCGGVFAAVAKESRWKWAIFVVTYTTVVAWLLAFATFNIAQLVL
;
A
#
# COMPACT_ATOMS: atom_id res chain seq x y z
N GLN A 1 -15.67 24.73 -8.02
CA GLN A 1 -16.61 23.74 -7.46
C GLN A 1 -16.02 22.32 -7.44
N TYR A 2 -15.18 21.93 -8.40
CA TYR A 2 -14.55 20.61 -8.48
C TYR A 2 -13.61 20.37 -7.28
N LEU A 3 -12.69 21.30 -6.98
CA LEU A 3 -11.76 21.23 -5.85
C LEU A 3 -12.44 21.07 -4.48
N LYS A 4 -13.58 21.75 -4.25
CA LYS A 4 -14.33 21.60 -2.99
C LYS A 4 -14.94 20.21 -2.83
N LYS A 5 -15.43 19.60 -3.92
CA LYS A 5 -15.98 18.24 -3.89
C LYS A 5 -14.88 17.18 -3.70
N MET A 6 -13.74 17.38 -4.35
CA MET A 6 -12.57 16.49 -4.20
C MET A 6 -12.01 16.52 -2.78
N GLY A 7 -11.85 17.72 -2.20
CA GLY A 7 -11.38 17.88 -0.82
C GLY A 7 -12.29 17.18 0.20
N GLY A 8 -13.61 17.25 0.01
CA GLY A 8 -14.56 16.54 0.87
C GLY A 8 -14.41 15.00 0.80
N VAL A 9 -14.24 14.44 -0.40
CA VAL A 9 -14.06 13.00 -0.58
C VAL A 9 -12.75 12.53 0.06
N VAL A 10 -11.66 13.26 -0.15
CA VAL A 10 -10.35 12.94 0.45
C VAL A 10 -10.42 13.04 1.98
N LEU A 11 -11.08 14.06 2.53
CA LEU A 11 -11.24 14.23 3.97
C LEU A 11 -12.03 13.06 4.58
N ILE A 12 -13.17 12.69 4.00
CA ILE A 12 -13.98 11.55 4.47
C ILE A 12 -13.17 10.26 4.41
N ALA A 13 -12.47 10.01 3.30
CA ALA A 13 -11.63 8.83 3.14
C ALA A 13 -10.50 8.79 4.18
N SER A 14 -9.85 9.92 4.46
CA SER A 14 -8.79 10.01 5.47
C SER A 14 -9.31 9.75 6.87
N VAL A 15 -10.49 10.27 7.24
CA VAL A 15 -11.12 10.02 8.55
C VAL A 15 -11.51 8.55 8.70
N LEU A 16 -12.06 7.93 7.65
CA LEU A 16 -12.41 6.51 7.66
C LEU A 16 -11.15 5.63 7.81
N LEU A 17 -10.10 5.92 7.05
CA LEU A 17 -8.82 5.19 7.15
C LEU A 17 -8.19 5.35 8.52
N TRP A 18 -8.20 6.58 9.07
CA TRP A 18 -7.73 6.82 10.44
C TRP A 18 -8.52 5.98 11.45
N GLY A 19 -9.84 5.96 11.35
CA GLY A 19 -10.69 5.14 12.22
C GLY A 19 -10.38 3.65 12.12
N LEU A 20 -10.19 3.11 10.89
CA LEU A 20 -9.84 1.71 10.65
C LEU A 20 -8.43 1.33 11.18
N MET A 21 -7.50 2.29 11.18
CA MET A 21 -6.17 2.09 11.77
C MET A 21 -6.20 2.18 13.29
N TYR A 22 -7.08 3.05 13.84
CA TYR A 22 -7.15 3.32 15.27
C TYR A 22 -7.96 2.28 16.06
N PHE A 23 -9.01 1.72 15.47
CA PHE A 23 -9.87 0.72 16.12
C PHE A 23 -9.55 -0.72 15.67
N PRO A 24 -9.63 -1.72 16.60
CA PRO A 24 -9.83 -1.63 18.03
C PRO A 24 -8.56 -1.22 18.75
N GLN A 25 -8.69 -0.20 19.63
CA GLN A 25 -7.58 0.28 20.42
C GLN A 25 -7.27 -0.72 21.54
N ARG A 26 -6.18 -1.44 21.38
CA ARG A 26 -5.51 -2.18 22.45
C ARG A 26 -4.03 -1.93 22.27
N ASP A 27 -3.46 -1.16 23.19
CA ASP A 27 -2.04 -0.85 23.38
C ASP A 27 -1.18 -0.65 22.13
N THR A 28 -0.38 0.40 22.14
CA THR A 28 0.44 0.93 21.04
C THR A 28 1.39 -0.07 20.34
N GLU A 29 1.50 -1.30 20.83
CA GLU A 29 2.33 -2.36 20.24
C GLU A 29 1.60 -3.30 19.25
N GLN A 30 0.29 -3.11 19.02
CA GLN A 30 -0.50 -4.10 18.26
C GLN A 30 -1.28 -3.54 17.08
N ILE A 31 -0.62 -2.76 16.21
CA ILE A 31 -1.16 -2.40 14.88
C ILE A 31 -1.57 -3.68 14.10
N GLU A 32 -0.93 -4.80 14.39
CA GLU A 32 -1.23 -6.11 13.79
C GLU A 32 -2.63 -6.66 14.08
N GLN A 33 -3.33 -6.13 15.08
CA GLN A 33 -4.70 -6.53 15.46
C GLN A 33 -5.75 -5.53 14.97
N SER A 34 -5.36 -4.47 14.27
CA SER A 34 -6.31 -3.51 13.71
C SER A 34 -7.14 -4.14 12.58
N TYR A 35 -8.33 -3.58 12.33
CA TYR A 35 -9.16 -4.02 11.21
C TYR A 35 -8.43 -3.92 9.87
N ILE A 36 -7.62 -2.88 9.69
CA ILE A 36 -6.85 -2.69 8.45
C ILE A 36 -5.75 -3.73 8.29
N ALA A 37 -5.14 -4.21 9.38
CA ALA A 37 -4.17 -5.31 9.33
C ALA A 37 -4.85 -6.63 8.92
N THR A 38 -6.07 -6.87 9.38
CA THR A 38 -6.86 -8.04 8.94
C THR A 38 -7.12 -7.98 7.44
N VAL A 39 -7.51 -6.82 6.91
CA VAL A 39 -7.68 -6.62 5.45
C VAL A 39 -6.35 -6.83 4.72
N GLY A 40 -5.25 -6.29 5.24
CA GLY A 40 -3.91 -6.49 4.67
C GLY A 40 -3.52 -7.97 4.60
N LYS A 41 -3.75 -8.71 5.68
CA LYS A 41 -3.49 -10.17 5.74
C LYS A 41 -4.34 -10.98 4.76
N VAL A 42 -5.58 -10.57 4.50
CA VAL A 42 -6.46 -11.21 3.49
C VAL A 42 -5.95 -10.97 2.08
N VAL A 43 -5.39 -9.78 1.81
CA VAL A 43 -4.85 -9.41 0.49
C VAL A 43 -3.41 -9.95 0.29
N GLU A 44 -2.67 -10.19 1.36
CA GLU A 44 -1.29 -10.67 1.34
C GLU A 44 -1.05 -11.88 0.42
N PRO A 45 -1.86 -12.95 0.40
CA PRO A 45 -1.61 -14.11 -0.47
C PRO A 45 -1.61 -13.75 -1.96
N VAL A 46 -2.34 -12.72 -2.37
CA VAL A 46 -2.36 -12.22 -3.75
C VAL A 46 -1.15 -11.34 -4.05
N MET A 47 -0.63 -10.65 -3.04
CA MET A 47 0.51 -9.73 -3.16
C MET A 47 1.86 -10.40 -2.90
N LYS A 48 1.88 -11.54 -2.23
CA LYS A 48 3.09 -12.31 -1.91
C LYS A 48 3.93 -12.70 -3.13
N PRO A 49 3.35 -13.09 -4.30
CA PRO A 49 4.11 -13.41 -5.50
C PRO A 49 4.94 -12.25 -6.07
N ILE A 50 4.60 -11.00 -5.72
CA ILE A 50 5.33 -9.80 -6.10
C ILE A 50 6.24 -9.28 -4.98
N GLY A 51 6.38 -10.06 -3.89
CA GLY A 51 7.24 -9.78 -2.77
C GLY A 51 6.67 -8.80 -1.73
N PHE A 52 5.36 -8.50 -1.76
CA PHE A 52 4.74 -7.56 -0.84
C PHE A 52 4.18 -8.28 0.37
N ASP A 53 4.44 -7.71 1.54
CA ASP A 53 3.86 -8.12 2.81
C ASP A 53 2.51 -7.41 3.08
N TRP A 54 1.89 -7.74 4.18
CA TRP A 54 0.62 -7.15 4.58
C TRP A 54 0.74 -5.64 4.87
N LYS A 55 1.89 -5.14 5.38
CA LYS A 55 2.13 -3.72 5.66
C LYS A 55 2.21 -2.89 4.37
N ILE A 56 2.92 -3.41 3.36
CA ILE A 56 2.97 -2.81 2.03
C ILE A 56 1.57 -2.83 1.41
N SER A 57 0.83 -3.94 1.52
CA SER A 57 -0.53 -4.07 1.00
C SER A 57 -1.50 -3.06 1.63
N VAL A 58 -1.43 -2.87 2.95
CA VAL A 58 -2.19 -1.83 3.67
C VAL A 58 -1.84 -0.44 3.17
N SER A 59 -0.56 -0.13 3.01
CA SER A 59 -0.12 1.18 2.51
C SER A 59 -0.65 1.46 1.10
N LEU A 60 -0.69 0.45 0.23
CA LEU A 60 -1.27 0.55 -1.11
C LEU A 60 -2.78 0.77 -1.08
N ILE A 61 -3.51 0.10 -0.18
CA ILE A 61 -4.95 0.31 0.02
C ILE A 61 -5.22 1.75 0.49
N CYS A 62 -4.44 2.26 1.43
CA CYS A 62 -4.52 3.66 1.86
C CYS A 62 -4.20 4.63 0.72
N GLY A 63 -3.30 4.26 -0.18
CA GLY A 63 -2.95 5.02 -1.38
C GLY A 63 -4.10 5.18 -2.39
N ILE A 64 -5.19 4.41 -2.28
CA ILE A 64 -6.41 4.60 -3.08
C ILE A 64 -7.06 5.96 -2.78
N ALA A 65 -6.98 6.44 -1.54
CA ALA A 65 -7.49 7.77 -1.18
C ALA A 65 -6.60 8.88 -1.77
N ALA A 66 -5.28 8.77 -1.56
CA ALA A 66 -4.28 9.67 -2.12
C ALA A 66 -2.91 8.96 -2.16
N LYS A 67 -2.24 8.99 -3.31
CA LYS A 67 -0.95 8.28 -3.49
C LYS A 67 0.14 8.77 -2.53
N GLU A 68 0.08 10.02 -2.12
CA GLU A 68 0.99 10.64 -1.15
C GLU A 68 0.94 9.95 0.22
N LEU A 69 -0.19 9.34 0.57
CA LEU A 69 -0.37 8.63 1.83
C LEU A 69 0.38 7.29 1.89
N ILE A 70 0.80 6.73 0.77
CA ILE A 70 1.53 5.45 0.73
C ILE A 70 2.82 5.54 1.54
N VAL A 71 3.65 6.55 1.26
CA VAL A 71 4.94 6.75 1.94
C VAL A 71 4.73 7.09 3.41
N SER A 72 3.73 7.92 3.71
CA SER A 72 3.38 8.30 5.09
C SER A 72 2.93 7.07 5.90
N ASN A 73 2.09 6.22 5.33
CA ASN A 73 1.63 4.98 5.98
C ASN A 73 2.76 3.95 6.15
N LEU A 74 3.66 3.82 5.18
CA LEU A 74 4.88 3.02 5.34
C LEU A 74 5.70 3.53 6.53
N GLY A 75 5.81 4.86 6.67
CA GLY A 75 6.45 5.48 7.82
C GLY A 75 5.81 5.09 9.14
N VAL A 76 4.50 5.09 9.24
CA VAL A 76 3.76 4.69 10.45
C VAL A 76 3.88 3.19 10.74
N LEU A 77 3.79 2.34 9.69
CA LEU A 77 3.77 0.89 9.86
C LEU A 77 5.15 0.24 10.11
N TYR A 78 6.23 0.90 9.65
CA TYR A 78 7.61 0.42 9.83
C TYR A 78 8.42 1.26 10.81
N SER A 79 7.88 2.40 11.26
CA SER A 79 8.52 3.30 12.20
C SER A 79 7.49 3.69 13.24
N ASP A 80 7.73 3.41 14.50
CA ASP A 80 6.84 3.79 15.62
C ASP A 80 6.64 5.31 15.76
N ASN A 81 7.18 6.11 14.85
CA ASN A 81 7.09 7.56 14.88
C ASN A 81 6.59 8.12 13.53
N PRO A 82 5.39 8.75 13.49
CA PRO A 82 4.80 9.30 12.27
C PRO A 82 5.56 10.50 11.68
N ALA A 83 6.48 11.11 12.43
CA ALA A 83 7.30 12.26 11.99
C ALA A 83 8.66 11.83 11.41
N THR A 84 8.81 10.58 11.01
CA THR A 84 10.07 10.04 10.50
C THR A 84 10.42 10.68 9.16
N SER A 85 11.62 11.27 9.05
CA SER A 85 12.14 11.79 7.77
C SER A 85 12.31 10.66 6.75
N THR A 86 12.23 10.98 5.46
CA THR A 86 12.32 10.00 4.36
C THR A 86 13.62 9.20 4.40
N GLU A 87 14.71 9.80 4.87
CA GLU A 87 16.02 9.15 5.01
C GLU A 87 15.98 8.05 6.09
N VAL A 88 15.45 8.37 7.27
CA VAL A 88 15.30 7.42 8.38
C VAL A 88 14.31 6.31 8.03
N LEU A 89 13.25 6.61 7.27
CA LEU A 89 12.34 5.60 6.75
C LEU A 89 13.07 4.61 5.85
N GLY A 90 13.94 5.10 4.95
CA GLY A 90 14.72 4.23 4.07
C GLY A 90 15.64 3.26 4.84
N GLU A 91 16.26 3.70 5.92
CA GLU A 91 17.08 2.84 6.78
C GLU A 91 16.22 1.81 7.53
N LYS A 92 15.08 2.21 8.08
CA LYS A 92 14.16 1.31 8.77
C LYS A 92 13.54 0.27 7.84
N LEU A 93 13.21 0.64 6.60
CA LEU A 93 12.72 -0.30 5.59
C LEU A 93 13.79 -1.34 5.23
N LYS A 94 15.06 -0.94 5.12
CA LYS A 94 16.18 -1.86 4.88
C LYS A 94 16.43 -2.80 6.07
N ALA A 95 16.22 -2.31 7.29
CA ALA A 95 16.37 -3.08 8.52
C ALA A 95 15.16 -3.97 8.83
N ALA A 96 14.01 -3.72 8.19
CA ALA A 96 12.80 -4.49 8.41
C ALA A 96 12.96 -5.94 7.92
N THR A 97 12.75 -6.89 8.84
CA THR A 97 12.85 -8.32 8.58
C THR A 97 11.53 -9.01 8.90
N TYR A 98 11.24 -10.10 8.18
CA TYR A 98 10.15 -11.00 8.56
C TYR A 98 10.46 -11.66 9.91
N PRO A 99 9.42 -12.03 10.68
CA PRO A 99 9.65 -12.84 11.88
C PRO A 99 10.43 -14.11 11.50
N PRO A 100 11.36 -14.56 12.38
CA PRO A 100 12.22 -15.69 12.10
C PRO A 100 11.38 -16.94 11.78
N ASN A 101 11.77 -17.66 10.72
CA ASN A 101 11.19 -18.96 10.37
C ASN A 101 11.53 -19.99 11.45
N ALA A 102 10.96 -21.20 11.37
CA ALA A 102 11.27 -22.32 12.24
C ALA A 102 12.78 -22.67 12.33
N GLU A 103 13.58 -22.19 11.38
CA GLU A 103 15.04 -22.33 11.31
C GLU A 103 15.80 -21.11 11.89
N GLY A 104 15.10 -20.12 12.46
CA GLY A 104 15.70 -18.91 13.05
C GLY A 104 16.25 -17.89 12.05
N ILE A 105 15.96 -18.03 10.75
CA ILE A 105 16.46 -17.14 9.70
C ILE A 105 15.44 -16.05 9.44
N SER A 106 15.81 -14.78 9.69
CA SER A 106 15.03 -13.61 9.34
C SER A 106 15.40 -13.14 7.93
N LYS A 107 14.40 -13.05 7.04
CA LYS A 107 14.61 -12.51 5.68
C LYS A 107 14.24 -11.01 5.66
N PRO A 108 15.02 -10.15 4.97
CA PRO A 108 14.66 -8.74 4.82
C PRO A 108 13.35 -8.62 4.01
N VAL A 109 12.44 -7.77 4.50
CA VAL A 109 11.16 -7.51 3.82
C VAL A 109 11.38 -6.66 2.57
N PHE A 110 12.22 -5.62 2.67
CA PHE A 110 12.44 -4.63 1.61
C PHE A 110 13.77 -4.88 0.91
N THR A 111 13.79 -5.84 -0.02
CA THR A 111 14.95 -6.11 -0.89
C THR A 111 14.93 -5.20 -2.12
N LYS A 112 16.05 -5.10 -2.85
CA LYS A 112 16.12 -4.34 -4.10
C LYS A 112 15.06 -4.76 -5.14
N PRO A 113 14.81 -6.08 -5.39
CA PRO A 113 13.72 -6.54 -6.23
C PRO A 113 12.34 -6.08 -5.75
N VAL A 114 12.08 -6.14 -4.44
CA VAL A 114 10.81 -5.68 -3.85
C VAL A 114 10.63 -4.19 -4.03
N ALA A 115 11.68 -3.38 -3.80
CA ALA A 115 11.62 -1.94 -3.97
C ALA A 115 11.32 -1.54 -5.43
N LEU A 116 11.93 -2.22 -6.40
CA LEU A 116 11.70 -1.98 -7.81
C LEU A 116 10.28 -2.37 -8.24
N SER A 117 9.82 -3.54 -7.80
CA SER A 117 8.46 -4.02 -8.01
C SER A 117 7.43 -3.06 -7.40
N PHE A 118 7.68 -2.57 -6.18
CA PHE A 118 6.82 -1.60 -5.49
C PHE A 118 6.74 -0.27 -6.23
N LEU A 119 7.88 0.23 -6.74
CA LEU A 119 7.93 1.46 -7.53
C LEU A 119 7.05 1.32 -8.79
N ILE A 120 7.24 0.26 -9.55
CA ILE A 120 6.48 0.01 -10.80
C ILE A 120 4.98 -0.17 -10.49
N PHE A 121 4.65 -0.96 -9.46
CA PHE A 121 3.27 -1.12 -9.04
C PHE A 121 2.63 0.22 -8.69
N THR A 122 3.28 1.04 -7.86
CA THR A 122 2.77 2.35 -7.41
C THR A 122 2.59 3.35 -8.55
N LEU A 123 3.43 3.27 -9.58
CA LEU A 123 3.30 4.14 -10.75
C LEU A 123 2.09 3.79 -11.61
N VAL A 124 1.83 2.50 -11.81
CA VAL A 124 0.85 2.01 -12.81
C VAL A 124 -0.50 1.69 -12.19
N TYR A 125 -0.53 1.28 -10.89
CA TYR A 125 -1.78 0.88 -10.26
C TYR A 125 -2.79 2.03 -10.19
N PHE A 126 -3.99 1.72 -9.80
CA PHE A 126 -5.17 2.56 -9.73
C PHE A 126 -4.90 4.05 -9.48
N PRO A 127 -5.41 4.95 -10.32
CA PRO A 127 -5.39 6.38 -10.04
C PRO A 127 -6.26 6.69 -8.82
N CYS A 128 -5.97 7.76 -8.09
CA CYS A 128 -6.64 8.15 -6.86
C CYS A 128 -8.18 8.19 -7.00
N GLY A 129 -8.88 8.09 -5.87
CA GLY A 129 -10.36 8.13 -5.81
C GLY A 129 -11.00 9.31 -6.55
N GLY A 130 -10.25 10.41 -6.73
CA GLY A 130 -10.66 11.55 -7.52
C GLY A 130 -10.83 11.25 -9.00
N VAL A 131 -9.90 10.51 -9.59
CA VAL A 131 -9.99 10.09 -10.99
C VAL A 131 -11.14 9.10 -11.15
N PHE A 132 -11.34 8.18 -10.19
CA PHE A 132 -12.50 7.30 -10.19
C PHE A 132 -13.81 8.07 -10.22
N ALA A 133 -13.97 9.06 -9.35
CA ALA A 133 -15.17 9.89 -9.29
C ALA A 133 -15.39 10.70 -10.59
N ALA A 134 -14.30 11.18 -11.21
CA ALA A 134 -14.36 11.88 -12.49
C ALA A 134 -14.83 10.96 -13.62
N VAL A 135 -14.22 9.80 -13.78
CA VAL A 135 -14.57 8.80 -14.82
C VAL A 135 -15.99 8.28 -14.62
N ALA A 136 -16.40 8.00 -13.38
CA ALA A 136 -17.75 7.54 -13.07
C ALA A 136 -18.82 8.58 -13.42
N LYS A 137 -18.49 9.88 -13.29
CA LYS A 137 -19.40 10.98 -13.63
C LYS A 137 -19.47 11.23 -15.14
N GLU A 138 -18.36 11.11 -15.86
CA GLU A 138 -18.29 11.42 -17.30
C GLU A 138 -18.73 10.25 -18.18
N SER A 139 -18.37 9.03 -17.82
CA SER A 139 -18.56 7.88 -18.69
C SER A 139 -19.67 6.93 -18.24
N ARG A 140 -19.70 6.45 -17.08
CA ARG A 140 -20.64 5.54 -16.39
C ARG A 140 -19.87 4.76 -15.33
N TRP A 141 -20.54 4.36 -14.28
CA TRP A 141 -19.97 3.56 -13.20
C TRP A 141 -19.25 2.28 -13.66
N LYS A 142 -19.79 1.61 -14.68
CA LYS A 142 -19.19 0.40 -15.27
C LYS A 142 -17.81 0.65 -15.87
N TRP A 143 -17.63 1.78 -16.55
CA TRP A 143 -16.33 2.16 -17.12
C TRP A 143 -15.31 2.52 -16.04
N ALA A 144 -15.75 3.17 -14.98
CA ALA A 144 -14.86 3.47 -13.86
C ALA A 144 -14.33 2.19 -13.20
N ILE A 145 -15.20 1.21 -12.93
CA ILE A 145 -14.80 -0.10 -12.40
C ILE A 145 -13.87 -0.82 -13.37
N PHE A 146 -14.17 -0.80 -14.67
CA PHE A 146 -13.31 -1.44 -15.68
C PHE A 146 -11.90 -0.84 -15.69
N VAL A 147 -11.78 0.49 -15.69
CA VAL A 147 -10.47 1.18 -15.67
C VAL A 147 -9.68 0.81 -14.41
N VAL A 148 -10.32 0.82 -13.24
CA VAL A 148 -9.69 0.43 -11.97
C VAL A 148 -9.16 -0.99 -12.01
N THR A 149 -10.00 -1.93 -12.42
CA THR A 149 -9.63 -3.36 -12.48
C THR A 149 -8.52 -3.56 -13.50
N TYR A 150 -8.65 -2.98 -14.68
CA TYR A 150 -7.65 -3.09 -15.75
C TYR A 150 -6.29 -2.54 -15.31
N THR A 151 -6.23 -1.31 -14.78
CA THR A 151 -4.96 -0.71 -14.36
C THR A 151 -4.32 -1.47 -13.18
N THR A 152 -5.12 -1.99 -12.25
CA THR A 152 -4.61 -2.78 -11.13
C THR A 152 -4.05 -4.12 -11.60
N VAL A 153 -4.73 -4.81 -12.52
CA VAL A 153 -4.24 -6.07 -13.10
C VAL A 153 -2.95 -5.85 -13.89
N VAL A 154 -2.90 -4.82 -14.73
CA VAL A 154 -1.68 -4.47 -15.47
C VAL A 154 -0.54 -4.13 -14.53
N ALA A 155 -0.79 -3.33 -13.49
CA ALA A 155 0.21 -3.00 -12.47
C ALA A 155 0.74 -4.25 -11.77
N TRP A 156 -0.14 -5.20 -11.43
CA TRP A 156 0.25 -6.46 -10.80
C TRP A 156 1.12 -7.32 -11.72
N LEU A 157 0.74 -7.46 -12.99
CA LEU A 157 1.53 -8.22 -13.99
C LEU A 157 2.91 -7.60 -14.22
N LEU A 158 2.99 -6.28 -14.34
CA LEU A 158 4.26 -5.57 -14.51
C LEU A 158 5.15 -5.69 -13.26
N ALA A 159 4.58 -5.55 -12.08
CA ALA A 159 5.29 -5.72 -10.82
C ALA A 159 5.80 -7.17 -10.67
N PHE A 160 4.99 -8.17 -11.03
CA PHE A 160 5.37 -9.58 -11.02
C PHE A 160 6.53 -9.86 -11.99
N ALA A 161 6.44 -9.38 -13.22
CA ALA A 161 7.52 -9.52 -14.20
C ALA A 161 8.81 -8.85 -13.69
N THR A 162 8.70 -7.63 -13.18
CA THR A 162 9.84 -6.87 -12.64
C THR A 162 10.47 -7.58 -11.45
N PHE A 163 9.67 -8.10 -10.53
CA PHE A 163 10.15 -8.83 -9.36
C PHE A 163 10.96 -10.06 -9.77
N ASN A 164 10.44 -10.88 -10.69
CA ASN A 164 11.12 -12.08 -11.16
C ASN A 164 12.40 -11.75 -11.94
N ILE A 165 12.37 -10.76 -12.82
CA ILE A 165 13.56 -10.33 -13.56
C ILE A 165 14.62 -9.78 -12.61
N ALA A 166 14.21 -8.95 -11.64
CA ALA A 166 15.14 -8.38 -10.68
C ALA A 166 15.76 -9.43 -9.75
N GLN A 167 15.03 -10.51 -9.41
CA GLN A 167 15.59 -11.64 -8.66
C GLN A 167 16.63 -12.44 -9.46
N LEU A 168 16.54 -12.45 -10.78
CA LEU A 168 17.52 -13.16 -11.64
C LEU A 168 18.79 -12.35 -11.89
N VAL A 169 18.69 -11.00 -11.82
CA VAL A 169 19.80 -10.09 -12.19
C VAL A 169 20.53 -9.51 -10.98
N LEU A 170 19.86 -9.38 -9.83
CA LEU A 170 20.39 -8.74 -8.61
C LEU A 170 20.66 -9.74 -7.50
#